data_66996e7a34cd6681a5d9a46e204dbeb2
#
_entry.id   66996e7a34cd6681a5d9a46e204dbeb2
#
_cell.length_a   1.000
_cell.length_b   1.000
_cell.length_c   1.000
_cell.angle_alpha   90.00
_cell.angle_beta   90.00
_cell.angle_gamma   90.00
#
_symmetry.space_group_name_H-M   'P 1'
#
loop_
_entity.id
_entity.type
_entity.pdbx_description
1 polymer ?
#
loop_
_entity_poly.entity_id
_entity_poly.type
_entity_poly.pdbx_seq_one_letter_code
_entity_poly.pdbx_strand_id
1 'polypeptide(L)'
;MVDFTGAVQVDALAVGIGNAHGLYKGRPNLDFQRLQEVKDVTNVPLVLHGGSGIPGDMIQTAIEIGIRKINVATEIRMAYVQGMLSASAGGDYYEMVTAGKDAVRQMAKSKIDLFLRR
;
A
#
# COMPACT_ATOMS: atom_id res chain seq x y z
N MET A 1 6.39 4.05 -22.29
CA MET A 1 5.08 4.11 -21.62
C MET A 1 3.99 4.67 -22.53
N VAL A 2 4.19 5.82 -23.17
CA VAL A 2 3.22 6.39 -24.12
C VAL A 2 2.81 5.36 -25.19
N ASP A 3 3.78 4.65 -25.72
CA ASP A 3 3.53 3.59 -26.72
C ASP A 3 2.66 2.45 -26.16
N PHE A 4 2.86 2.08 -24.90
CA PHE A 4 2.08 1.02 -24.25
C PHE A 4 0.62 1.45 -24.03
N THR A 5 0.40 2.61 -23.42
CA THR A 5 -0.97 3.11 -23.14
C THR A 5 -1.71 3.55 -24.41
N GLY A 6 -0.99 3.84 -25.49
CA GLY A 6 -1.56 4.10 -26.80
C GLY A 6 -1.96 2.82 -27.55
N ALA A 7 -1.26 1.72 -27.28
CA ALA A 7 -1.50 0.43 -27.96
C ALA A 7 -2.49 -0.48 -27.19
N VAL A 8 -2.63 -0.30 -25.87
CA VAL A 8 -3.44 -1.16 -25.01
C VAL A 8 -4.35 -0.30 -24.14
N GLN A 9 -5.66 -0.57 -24.20
CA GLN A 9 -6.61 0.03 -23.25
C GLN A 9 -6.48 -0.65 -21.89
N VAL A 10 -6.19 0.15 -20.86
CA VAL A 10 -6.12 -0.28 -19.45
C VAL A 10 -6.88 0.71 -18.58
N ASP A 11 -7.57 0.21 -17.55
CA ASP A 11 -8.33 1.05 -16.60
C ASP A 11 -7.43 1.71 -15.56
N ALA A 12 -6.26 1.13 -15.28
CA ALA A 12 -5.26 1.65 -14.38
C ALA A 12 -3.88 1.07 -14.70
N LEU A 13 -2.81 1.81 -14.42
CA LEU A 13 -1.44 1.41 -14.73
C LEU A 13 -0.57 1.41 -13.48
N ALA A 14 0.00 0.25 -13.15
CA ALA A 14 1.01 0.16 -12.11
C ALA A 14 2.39 0.54 -12.65
N VAL A 15 3.07 1.43 -11.94
CA VAL A 15 4.37 1.96 -12.34
C VAL A 15 5.44 1.62 -11.30
N GLY A 16 6.64 1.28 -11.78
CA GLY A 16 7.83 1.07 -10.95
C GLY A 16 8.53 2.40 -10.69
N ILE A 17 8.54 2.83 -9.45
CA ILE A 17 9.21 4.06 -8.99
C ILE A 17 10.18 3.77 -7.82
N GLY A 18 10.78 2.57 -7.79
CA GLY A 18 11.64 2.13 -6.69
C GLY A 18 10.90 1.39 -5.56
N ASN A 19 9.60 1.17 -5.72
CA ASN A 19 8.78 0.37 -4.81
C ASN A 19 9.06 -1.13 -4.99
N ALA A 20 8.94 -1.89 -3.88
CA ALA A 20 9.12 -3.33 -3.85
C ALA A 20 8.02 -4.00 -3.02
N HIS A 21 7.79 -5.30 -3.26
CA HIS A 21 6.88 -6.10 -2.46
C HIS A 21 7.54 -6.58 -1.16
N GLY A 22 6.76 -6.67 -0.08
CA GLY A 22 7.21 -7.11 1.23
C GLY A 22 7.60 -5.95 2.15
N LEU A 23 8.40 -6.25 3.18
CA LEU A 23 8.96 -5.23 4.06
C LEU A 23 10.30 -4.75 3.51
N TYR A 24 10.53 -3.46 3.58
CA TYR A 24 11.80 -2.85 3.22
C TYR A 24 12.87 -3.12 4.29
N LYS A 25 14.11 -3.40 3.87
CA LYS A 25 15.26 -3.54 4.79
C LYS A 25 15.79 -2.20 5.32
N GLY A 26 15.20 -1.09 4.91
CA GLY A 26 15.53 0.26 5.30
C GLY A 26 14.46 1.22 4.81
N ARG A 27 14.70 2.52 4.87
CA ARG A 27 13.77 3.50 4.32
C ARG A 27 13.70 3.32 2.79
N PRO A 28 12.52 3.09 2.20
CA PRO A 28 12.38 3.01 0.74
C PRO A 28 12.79 4.33 0.10
N ASN A 29 13.29 4.24 -1.13
CA ASN A 29 13.61 5.42 -1.94
C ASN A 29 12.69 5.43 -3.16
N LEU A 30 11.59 6.19 -3.07
CA LEU A 30 10.67 6.34 -4.19
C LEU A 30 11.12 7.49 -5.09
N ASP A 31 11.15 7.23 -6.39
CA ASP A 31 11.49 8.21 -7.42
C ASP A 31 10.23 9.03 -7.78
N PHE A 32 10.00 10.11 -7.04
CA PHE A 32 8.88 11.00 -7.27
C PHE A 32 9.01 11.83 -8.55
N GLN A 33 10.24 12.11 -9.00
CA GLN A 33 10.46 12.76 -10.28
C GLN A 33 9.96 11.85 -11.41
N ARG A 34 10.34 10.58 -11.39
CA ARG A 34 9.85 9.58 -12.33
C ARG A 34 8.32 9.45 -12.28
N LEU A 35 7.72 9.48 -11.08
CA LEU A 35 6.27 9.43 -10.93
C LEU A 35 5.60 10.63 -11.62
N GLN A 36 6.15 11.83 -11.45
CA GLN A 36 5.65 13.04 -12.09
C GLN A 36 5.76 12.95 -13.63
N GLU A 37 6.93 12.56 -14.15
CA GLU A 37 7.14 12.37 -15.59
C GLU A 37 6.13 11.39 -16.20
N VAL A 38 5.81 10.32 -15.47
CA VAL A 38 4.79 9.35 -15.88
C VAL A 38 3.41 9.98 -15.86
N LYS A 39 3.07 10.74 -14.80
CA LYS A 39 1.77 11.40 -14.67
C LYS A 39 1.53 12.41 -15.78
N ASP A 40 2.58 13.12 -16.20
CA ASP A 40 2.48 14.17 -17.23
C ASP A 40 2.20 13.61 -18.63
N VAL A 41 2.54 12.33 -18.87
CA VAL A 41 2.36 11.69 -20.19
C VAL A 41 1.19 10.72 -20.25
N THR A 42 0.39 10.57 -19.19
CA THR A 42 -0.77 9.67 -19.19
C THR A 42 -1.94 10.20 -18.37
N ASN A 43 -3.15 9.98 -18.89
CA ASN A 43 -4.40 10.24 -18.14
C ASN A 43 -4.91 8.99 -17.42
N VAL A 44 -4.27 7.84 -17.60
CA VAL A 44 -4.66 6.59 -16.94
C VAL A 44 -4.36 6.69 -15.44
N PRO A 45 -5.29 6.28 -14.56
CA PRO A 45 -5.05 6.24 -13.12
C PRO A 45 -3.82 5.41 -12.77
N LEU A 46 -2.92 5.98 -11.94
CA LEU A 46 -1.68 5.32 -11.54
C LEU A 46 -1.85 4.49 -10.26
N VAL A 47 -1.17 3.36 -10.21
CA VAL A 47 -1.22 2.39 -9.11
C VAL A 47 0.17 2.22 -8.50
N LEU A 48 0.25 2.27 -7.17
CA LEU A 48 1.43 1.95 -6.40
C LEU A 48 1.33 0.53 -5.84
N HIS A 49 2.17 -0.38 -6.32
CA HIS A 49 2.34 -1.71 -5.73
C HIS A 49 3.30 -1.65 -4.52
N GLY A 50 3.25 -2.67 -3.66
CA GLY A 50 4.19 -2.79 -2.55
C GLY A 50 4.07 -1.68 -1.50
N GLY A 51 2.85 -1.19 -1.23
CA GLY A 51 2.59 -0.08 -0.30
C GLY A 51 2.86 -0.41 1.18
N SER A 52 3.14 -1.67 1.53
CA SER A 52 3.49 -2.06 2.89
C SER A 52 4.89 -1.56 3.27
N GLY A 53 5.02 -0.90 4.41
CA GLY A 53 6.30 -0.40 4.92
C GLY A 53 6.78 0.91 4.29
N ILE A 54 6.01 1.51 3.39
CA ILE A 54 6.31 2.87 2.90
C ILE A 54 5.87 3.89 3.96
N PRO A 55 6.74 4.85 4.34
CA PRO A 55 6.38 5.92 5.27
C PRO A 55 5.19 6.74 4.80
N GLY A 56 4.38 7.21 5.77
CA GLY A 56 3.15 7.93 5.47
C GLY A 56 3.35 9.22 4.66
N ASP A 57 4.44 9.94 4.91
CA ASP A 57 4.82 11.13 4.16
C ASP A 57 5.06 10.84 2.67
N MET A 58 5.74 9.72 2.39
CA MET A 58 6.00 9.29 1.01
C MET A 58 4.71 8.82 0.30
N ILE A 59 3.81 8.14 1.02
CA ILE A 59 2.49 7.77 0.50
C ILE A 59 1.69 9.02 0.14
N GLN A 60 1.67 10.02 1.02
CA GLN A 60 0.97 11.28 0.78
C GLN A 60 1.51 12.00 -0.46
N THR A 61 2.84 12.12 -0.57
CA THR A 61 3.50 12.71 -1.75
C THR A 61 3.12 11.97 -3.03
N ALA A 62 3.13 10.64 -3.02
CA ALA A 62 2.73 9.83 -4.17
C ALA A 62 1.26 10.08 -4.58
N ILE A 63 0.35 10.20 -3.60
CA ILE A 63 -1.07 10.51 -3.85
C ILE A 63 -1.23 11.91 -4.45
N GLU A 64 -0.50 12.91 -3.94
CA GLU A 64 -0.50 14.28 -4.46
C GLU A 64 -0.09 14.32 -5.92
N ILE A 65 0.96 13.61 -6.29
CA ILE A 65 1.46 13.55 -7.68
C ILE A 65 0.44 12.88 -8.59
N GLY A 66 -0.20 11.79 -8.17
CA GLY A 66 -1.21 11.17 -9.03
C GLY A 66 -1.50 9.69 -8.81
N ILE A 67 -0.96 9.07 -7.77
CA ILE A 67 -1.37 7.71 -7.41
C ILE A 67 -2.83 7.71 -6.96
N ARG A 68 -3.62 6.77 -7.50
CA ARG A 68 -5.07 6.63 -7.22
C ARG A 68 -5.43 5.29 -6.60
N LYS A 69 -4.52 4.33 -6.61
CA LYS A 69 -4.70 3.02 -5.99
C LYS A 69 -3.37 2.57 -5.36
N ILE A 70 -3.45 2.02 -4.16
CA ILE A 70 -2.28 1.49 -3.44
C ILE A 70 -2.58 0.07 -2.98
N ASN A 71 -1.69 -0.86 -3.28
CA ASN A 71 -1.80 -2.24 -2.84
C ASN A 71 -1.03 -2.44 -1.53
N VAL A 72 -1.74 -2.85 -0.47
CA VAL A 72 -1.17 -3.18 0.84
C VAL A 72 -1.53 -4.62 1.17
N ALA A 73 -0.55 -5.48 1.43
CA ALA A 73 -0.77 -6.88 1.75
C ALA A 73 0.02 -7.32 3.00
N THR A 74 1.33 -7.11 3.02
CA THR A 74 2.21 -7.64 4.06
C THR A 74 1.85 -7.13 5.45
N GLU A 75 1.62 -5.83 5.62
CA GLU A 75 1.21 -5.25 6.91
C GLU A 75 -0.13 -5.80 7.40
N ILE A 76 -1.10 -6.00 6.50
CA ILE A 76 -2.41 -6.59 6.85
C ILE A 76 -2.24 -8.02 7.36
N ARG A 77 -1.44 -8.83 6.67
CA ARG A 77 -1.16 -10.23 7.07
C ARG A 77 -0.41 -10.28 8.40
N MET A 78 0.58 -9.41 8.58
CA MET A 78 1.34 -9.32 9.83
C MET A 78 0.46 -8.87 10.99
N ALA A 79 -0.43 -7.91 10.78
CA ALA A 79 -1.38 -7.46 11.80
C ALA A 79 -2.27 -8.62 12.26
N TYR A 80 -2.77 -9.47 11.33
CA TYR A 80 -3.54 -10.64 11.69
C TYR A 80 -2.77 -11.62 12.57
N VAL A 81 -1.56 -11.97 12.17
CA VAL A 81 -0.70 -12.91 12.92
C VAL A 81 -0.34 -12.34 14.30
N GLN A 82 0.04 -11.08 14.36
CA GLN A 82 0.38 -10.42 15.63
C GLN A 82 -0.82 -10.33 16.58
N GLY A 83 -2.01 -10.03 16.04
CA GLY A 83 -3.25 -10.04 16.82
C GLY A 83 -3.53 -11.42 17.41
N MET A 84 -3.42 -12.48 16.61
CA MET A 84 -3.58 -13.86 17.09
C MET A 84 -2.55 -14.21 18.18
N LEU A 85 -1.28 -13.87 17.97
CA LEU A 85 -0.21 -14.15 18.92
C LEU A 85 -0.39 -13.40 20.23
N SER A 86 -0.92 -12.18 20.22
CA SER A 86 -1.18 -11.40 21.45
C SER A 86 -2.25 -12.04 22.35
N ALA A 87 -3.18 -12.80 21.78
CA ALA A 87 -4.23 -13.50 22.50
C ALA A 87 -3.90 -14.99 22.77
N SER A 88 -2.74 -15.49 22.32
CA SER A 88 -2.38 -16.91 22.43
C SER A 88 -2.03 -17.34 23.86
N ALA A 89 -1.61 -16.42 24.73
CA ALA A 89 -1.23 -16.73 26.12
C ALA A 89 -2.47 -16.80 27.03
N GLY A 90 -3.26 -17.88 26.87
CA GLY A 90 -4.45 -18.17 27.69
C GLY A 90 -5.79 -17.99 26.99
N GLY A 91 -5.78 -17.53 25.75
CA GLY A 91 -6.98 -17.43 24.92
C GLY A 91 -7.33 -18.72 24.18
N ASP A 92 -8.60 -18.96 23.96
CA ASP A 92 -9.06 -20.04 23.11
C ASP A 92 -8.94 -19.68 21.61
N TYR A 93 -9.29 -20.63 20.75
CA TYR A 93 -9.27 -20.45 19.30
C TYR A 93 -10.08 -19.21 18.84
N TYR A 94 -11.27 -19.01 19.41
CA TYR A 94 -12.17 -17.94 19.01
C TYR A 94 -11.62 -16.58 19.43
N GLU A 95 -11.02 -16.49 20.61
CA GLU A 95 -10.37 -15.27 21.10
C GLU A 95 -9.17 -14.89 20.23
N MET A 96 -8.31 -15.85 19.88
CA MET A 96 -7.18 -15.64 18.98
C MET A 96 -7.62 -15.12 17.60
N VAL A 97 -8.60 -15.78 16.98
CA VAL A 97 -9.11 -15.38 15.66
C VAL A 97 -9.77 -14.00 15.73
N THR A 98 -10.50 -13.71 16.80
CA THR A 98 -11.14 -12.40 17.00
C THR A 98 -10.11 -11.29 17.14
N ALA A 99 -9.06 -11.48 17.95
CA ALA A 99 -7.96 -10.55 18.10
C ALA A 99 -7.22 -10.30 16.76
N GLY A 100 -7.02 -11.37 15.97
CA GLY A 100 -6.46 -11.24 14.63
C GLY A 100 -7.32 -10.39 13.69
N LYS A 101 -8.63 -10.62 13.67
CA LYS A 101 -9.59 -9.83 12.87
C LYS A 101 -9.61 -8.36 13.30
N ASP A 102 -9.58 -8.10 14.61
CA ASP A 102 -9.61 -6.73 15.13
C ASP A 102 -8.32 -5.99 14.80
N ALA A 103 -7.16 -6.66 14.86
CA ALA A 103 -5.90 -6.08 14.43
C ALA A 103 -5.90 -5.73 12.92
N VAL A 104 -6.45 -6.58 12.07
CA VAL A 104 -6.65 -6.29 10.63
C VAL A 104 -7.57 -5.09 10.44
N ARG A 105 -8.68 -5.02 11.17
CA ARG A 105 -9.62 -3.88 11.09
C ARG A 105 -8.93 -2.57 11.45
N GLN A 106 -8.15 -2.55 12.52
CA GLN A 106 -7.39 -1.35 12.93
C GLN A 106 -6.33 -0.96 11.90
N MET A 107 -5.58 -1.92 11.38
CA MET A 107 -4.60 -1.68 10.32
C MET A 107 -5.26 -1.11 9.06
N ALA A 108 -6.36 -1.73 8.61
CA ALA A 108 -7.09 -1.25 7.42
C ALA A 108 -7.62 0.16 7.63
N LYS A 109 -8.19 0.47 8.81
CA LYS A 109 -8.65 1.80 9.16
C LYS A 109 -7.51 2.82 9.11
N SER A 110 -6.36 2.52 9.72
CA SER A 110 -5.21 3.43 9.70
C SER A 110 -4.70 3.72 8.28
N LYS A 111 -4.75 2.73 7.38
CA LYS A 111 -4.39 2.94 5.96
C LYS A 111 -5.42 3.79 5.23
N ILE A 112 -6.71 3.57 5.47
CA ILE A 112 -7.77 4.39 4.89
C ILE A 112 -7.64 5.84 5.36
N ASP A 113 -7.44 6.07 6.66
CA ASP A 113 -7.26 7.41 7.22
C ASP A 113 -6.02 8.09 6.62
N LEU A 114 -4.90 7.37 6.50
CA LEU A 114 -3.70 7.85 5.83
C LEU A 114 -3.98 8.23 4.37
N PHE A 115 -4.64 7.39 3.61
CA PHE A 115 -4.87 7.62 2.17
C PHE A 115 -5.88 8.75 1.90
N LEU A 116 -6.83 8.95 2.81
CA LEU A 116 -7.83 10.02 2.75
C LEU A 116 -7.40 11.30 3.48
N ARG A 117 -6.22 11.34 4.10
CA ARG A 117 -5.74 12.46 4.94
C ARG A 117 -6.72 12.86 6.06
N ARG A 118 -7.28 11.85 6.73
CA ARG A 118 -8.22 12.02 7.87
C ARG A 118 -7.50 11.84 9.20
#